data_04ff753bfcd468bc4c2d1bcfe5d66aeb
#
_entry.id   04ff753bfcd468bc4c2d1bcfe5d66aeb
#
_cell.length_a   1.000
_cell.length_b   1.000
_cell.length_c   1.000
_cell.angle_alpha   90.00
_cell.angle_beta   90.00
_cell.angle_gamma   90.00
#
_symmetry.space_group_name_H-M   'P 1'
#
loop_
_entity.id
_entity.type
_entity.pdbx_description
1 polymer ?
#
loop_
_entity_poly.entity_id
_entity_poly.type
_entity_poly.pdbx_seq_one_letter_code
_entity_poly.pdbx_strand_id
1 'polypeptide(L)'
;MRKRIIVSLLALLLLLALPACGKKYDPAAQPTPDGGFKAEDITYSESQGMELDAETGRDKYLTDPVPEGMPLPVEPQDATVTDEEFHCILSIDCKTILDNMDKCDKDKRELVPEDGWILEPTKVVFYDGENVFQVLKRTCKQQGIHMEFENTPIYNSAYIKGIHNLYEFDVGDLSGWMYSVNGWYPNYGCSRYALKDGDVVEWRYTCDLGYDVGGGYAVGGTAPTEG
;
A
#
# COMPACT_ATOMS: atom_id res chain seq x y z
N MET A 1 6.64 36.10 60.78
CA MET A 1 6.23 36.18 59.34
C MET A 1 7.22 35.40 58.53
N ARG A 2 6.88 34.15 58.12
CA ARG A 2 7.73 33.27 57.31
C ARG A 2 7.23 33.31 55.88
N LYS A 3 8.02 33.89 54.99
CA LYS A 3 7.75 33.87 53.52
C LYS A 3 8.02 32.47 52.99
N ARG A 4 6.99 31.83 52.48
CA ARG A 4 7.13 30.56 51.73
C ARG A 4 7.49 30.92 50.29
N ILE A 5 8.67 30.50 49.86
CA ILE A 5 9.12 30.55 48.47
C ILE A 5 8.58 29.32 47.80
N ILE A 6 7.66 29.50 46.83
CA ILE A 6 7.20 28.45 45.96
C ILE A 6 8.16 28.38 44.76
N VAL A 7 8.97 27.36 44.72
CA VAL A 7 9.81 27.05 43.56
C VAL A 7 8.96 26.24 42.59
N SER A 8 8.52 26.87 41.51
CA SER A 8 7.88 26.22 40.41
C SER A 8 8.94 25.51 39.59
N LEU A 9 8.96 24.17 39.65
CA LEU A 9 9.76 23.33 38.78
C LEU A 9 9.07 23.28 37.41
N LEU A 10 9.59 24.03 36.44
CA LEU A 10 9.22 23.95 35.04
C LEU A 10 9.93 22.72 34.46
N ALA A 11 9.24 21.59 34.41
CA ALA A 11 9.72 20.42 33.69
C ALA A 11 9.65 20.69 32.19
N LEU A 12 10.79 21.06 31.61
CA LEU A 12 10.99 21.18 30.17
C LEU A 12 11.00 19.78 29.58
N LEU A 13 9.84 19.32 29.06
CA LEU A 13 9.75 18.11 28.27
C LEU A 13 10.41 18.37 26.91
N LEU A 14 11.71 18.04 26.81
CA LEU A 14 12.38 17.90 25.50
C LEU A 14 11.78 16.68 24.81
N LEU A 15 10.81 16.91 23.95
CA LEU A 15 10.44 15.94 22.91
C LEU A 15 11.65 15.82 21.96
N LEU A 16 12.47 14.81 22.20
CA LEU A 16 13.42 14.31 21.21
C LEU A 16 12.60 13.74 20.05
N ALA A 17 12.30 14.57 19.06
CA ALA A 17 11.92 14.13 17.76
C ALA A 17 13.13 13.38 17.17
N LEU A 18 13.15 12.06 17.30
CA LEU A 18 14.04 11.21 16.51
C LEU A 18 13.67 11.47 15.06
N PRO A 19 14.61 11.90 14.20
CA PRO A 19 14.33 11.90 12.77
C PRO A 19 14.10 10.43 12.38
N ALA A 20 12.86 10.10 12.02
CA ALA A 20 12.58 8.89 11.24
C ALA A 20 13.35 9.07 9.93
N CYS A 21 14.53 8.45 9.86
CA CYS A 21 15.37 8.43 8.68
C CYS A 21 14.84 7.36 7.71
N GLY A 22 13.53 7.40 7.41
CA GLY A 22 12.97 6.78 6.23
C GLY A 22 13.26 7.73 5.07
N LYS A 23 14.01 7.29 4.07
CA LYS A 23 14.07 8.01 2.79
C LYS A 23 12.62 8.21 2.35
N LYS A 24 12.17 9.46 2.26
CA LYS A 24 10.87 9.76 1.66
C LYS A 24 10.92 9.26 0.22
N TYR A 25 9.98 8.39 -0.12
CA TYR A 25 9.75 7.99 -1.49
C TYR A 25 9.58 9.24 -2.37
N ASP A 26 10.36 9.31 -3.45
CA ASP A 26 10.25 10.38 -4.45
C ASP A 26 9.52 9.82 -5.69
N PRO A 27 8.26 10.22 -5.91
CA PRO A 27 7.51 9.76 -7.08
C PRO A 27 8.15 10.17 -8.41
N ALA A 28 9.02 11.19 -8.44
CA ALA A 28 9.77 11.59 -9.63
C ALA A 28 10.97 10.65 -9.93
N ALA A 29 11.35 9.79 -8.98
CA ALA A 29 12.42 8.81 -9.15
C ALA A 29 11.93 7.45 -9.67
N GLN A 30 10.64 7.35 -10.09
CA GLN A 30 10.04 6.10 -10.54
C GLN A 30 10.63 5.59 -11.86
N PRO A 31 10.61 4.25 -12.10
CA PRO A 31 10.97 3.71 -13.41
C PRO A 31 10.09 4.31 -14.50
N THR A 32 10.71 4.66 -15.61
CA THR A 32 10.01 5.22 -16.77
C THR A 32 9.05 4.19 -17.38
N PRO A 33 7.90 4.62 -17.95
CA PRO A 33 6.86 3.74 -18.51
C PRO A 33 7.29 2.88 -19.70
N ASP A 34 8.50 3.00 -20.18
CA ASP A 34 9.03 2.30 -21.35
C ASP A 34 9.53 0.85 -21.10
N GLY A 35 9.16 0.26 -19.95
CA GLY A 35 9.18 -1.20 -19.74
C GLY A 35 10.55 -1.82 -19.50
N GLY A 36 11.57 -1.03 -19.22
CA GLY A 36 12.89 -1.51 -18.83
C GLY A 36 13.16 -1.36 -17.34
N PHE A 37 13.56 -2.44 -16.67
CA PHE A 37 14.11 -2.35 -15.31
C PHE A 37 15.43 -1.62 -15.34
N LYS A 38 15.71 -0.80 -14.34
CA LYS A 38 17.04 -0.24 -14.18
C LYS A 38 18.00 -1.34 -13.76
N ALA A 39 19.22 -1.32 -14.32
CA ALA A 39 20.26 -2.30 -13.96
C ALA A 39 20.56 -2.30 -12.45
N GLU A 40 20.42 -1.16 -11.80
CA GLU A 40 20.56 -1.00 -10.35
C GLU A 40 19.49 -1.76 -9.56
N ASP A 41 18.22 -1.78 -10.04
CA ASP A 41 17.13 -2.51 -9.41
C ASP A 41 17.33 -4.03 -9.52
N ILE A 42 17.82 -4.52 -10.67
CA ILE A 42 18.19 -5.92 -10.85
C ILE A 42 19.30 -6.28 -9.85
N THR A 43 20.40 -5.50 -9.84
CA THR A 43 21.53 -5.73 -8.96
C THR A 43 21.13 -5.71 -7.49
N TYR A 44 20.27 -4.76 -7.11
CA TYR A 44 19.74 -4.68 -5.74
C TYR A 44 18.92 -5.93 -5.41
N SER A 45 17.92 -6.26 -6.23
CA SER A 45 17.00 -7.38 -6.00
C SER A 45 17.76 -8.72 -5.86
N GLU A 46 18.70 -9.00 -6.75
CA GLU A 46 19.56 -10.20 -6.68
C GLU A 46 20.46 -10.19 -5.44
N SER A 47 21.03 -9.04 -5.08
CA SER A 47 21.87 -8.92 -3.88
C SER A 47 21.12 -9.18 -2.58
N GLN A 48 19.79 -8.95 -2.57
CA GLN A 48 18.91 -9.22 -1.45
C GLN A 48 18.29 -10.63 -1.51
N GLY A 49 18.66 -11.46 -2.51
CA GLY A 49 18.25 -12.85 -2.63
C GLY A 49 17.00 -13.10 -3.48
N MET A 50 16.54 -12.11 -4.26
CA MET A 50 15.47 -12.33 -5.23
C MET A 50 16.04 -13.11 -6.42
N GLU A 51 15.44 -14.28 -6.70
CA GLU A 51 15.81 -15.10 -7.85
C GLU A 51 15.09 -14.59 -9.11
N LEU A 52 15.85 -14.02 -10.05
CA LEU A 52 15.31 -13.52 -11.31
C LEU A 52 15.61 -14.50 -12.46
N ASP A 53 14.61 -14.75 -13.28
CA ASP A 53 14.77 -15.53 -14.51
C ASP A 53 15.59 -14.72 -15.55
N ALA A 54 16.59 -15.36 -16.13
CA ALA A 54 17.55 -14.69 -17.02
C ALA A 54 16.94 -14.19 -18.36
N GLU A 55 15.80 -14.76 -18.79
CA GLU A 55 15.14 -14.38 -20.04
C GLU A 55 14.14 -13.24 -19.83
N THR A 56 13.37 -13.29 -18.72
CA THR A 56 12.29 -12.34 -18.44
C THR A 56 12.68 -11.21 -17.50
N GLY A 57 13.76 -11.39 -16.71
CA GLY A 57 14.16 -10.47 -15.66
C GLY A 57 13.21 -10.42 -14.45
N ARG A 58 12.30 -11.39 -14.33
CA ARG A 58 11.26 -11.48 -13.29
C ARG A 58 11.47 -12.67 -12.38
N ASP A 59 10.89 -12.60 -11.19
CA ASP A 59 10.83 -13.77 -10.33
C ASP A 59 9.83 -14.84 -10.84
N LYS A 60 9.79 -15.99 -10.17
CA LYS A 60 8.87 -17.11 -10.51
C LYS A 60 7.39 -16.76 -10.44
N TYR A 61 7.02 -15.63 -9.85
CA TYR A 61 5.66 -15.11 -9.74
C TYR A 61 5.44 -13.84 -10.56
N LEU A 62 6.25 -13.67 -11.59
CA LEU A 62 6.19 -12.55 -12.55
C LEU A 62 6.40 -11.17 -11.93
N THR A 63 7.05 -11.11 -10.76
CA THR A 63 7.40 -9.84 -10.13
C THR A 63 8.64 -9.26 -10.77
N ASP A 64 8.53 -8.02 -11.18
CA ASP A 64 9.65 -7.22 -11.68
C ASP A 64 10.67 -6.92 -10.56
N PRO A 65 11.94 -6.64 -10.88
CA PRO A 65 12.91 -6.18 -9.90
C PRO A 65 12.38 -5.03 -9.04
N VAL A 66 12.71 -5.06 -7.76
CA VAL A 66 12.26 -4.06 -6.79
C VAL A 66 13.24 -2.90 -6.76
N PRO A 67 12.78 -1.64 -6.74
CA PRO A 67 13.65 -0.48 -6.64
C PRO A 67 14.57 -0.52 -5.42
N GLU A 68 15.79 0.01 -5.56
CA GLU A 68 16.79 0.01 -4.49
C GLU A 68 16.24 0.62 -3.19
N GLY A 69 16.35 -0.13 -2.11
CA GLY A 69 15.91 0.27 -0.76
C GLY A 69 14.46 -0.03 -0.45
N MET A 70 13.68 -0.56 -1.41
CA MET A 70 12.31 -1.00 -1.17
C MET A 70 12.28 -2.46 -0.68
N PRO A 71 11.27 -2.85 0.11
CA PRO A 71 11.12 -4.23 0.59
C PRO A 71 10.91 -5.22 -0.56
N LEU A 72 11.61 -6.36 -0.50
CA LEU A 72 11.36 -7.46 -1.43
C LEU A 72 10.06 -8.20 -1.09
N PRO A 73 9.43 -8.83 -2.11
CA PRO A 73 8.30 -9.70 -1.86
C PRO A 73 8.69 -10.91 -1.01
N VAL A 74 7.80 -11.29 -0.09
CA VAL A 74 7.91 -12.53 0.68
C VAL A 74 6.98 -13.58 0.10
N GLU A 75 7.25 -14.85 0.44
CA GLU A 75 6.34 -15.95 0.08
C GLU A 75 5.35 -16.18 1.23
N PRO A 76 4.03 -15.92 1.05
CA PRO A 76 3.06 -15.99 2.14
C PRO A 76 3.00 -17.35 2.85
N GLN A 77 3.27 -18.44 2.13
CA GLN A 77 3.26 -19.80 2.66
C GLN A 77 4.48 -20.11 3.55
N ASP A 78 5.56 -19.34 3.42
CA ASP A 78 6.80 -19.52 4.18
C ASP A 78 6.87 -18.58 5.39
N ALA A 79 5.94 -17.62 5.48
CA ALA A 79 5.86 -16.67 6.59
C ALA A 79 5.41 -17.37 7.87
N THR A 80 6.10 -17.09 8.96
CA THR A 80 5.69 -17.52 10.31
C THR A 80 5.15 -16.30 11.04
N VAL A 81 3.87 -16.33 11.36
CA VAL A 81 3.24 -15.30 12.20
C VAL A 81 3.50 -15.64 13.66
N THR A 82 4.02 -14.69 14.43
CA THR A 82 4.32 -14.83 15.85
C THR A 82 3.22 -14.16 16.70
N ASP A 83 3.38 -14.18 18.04
CA ASP A 83 2.49 -13.48 18.98
C ASP A 83 3.00 -12.06 19.30
N GLU A 84 4.08 -11.59 18.66
CA GLU A 84 4.63 -10.25 18.86
C GLU A 84 3.76 -9.22 18.19
N GLU A 85 3.23 -8.28 18.99
CA GLU A 85 2.32 -7.23 18.51
C GLU A 85 3.07 -6.00 18.02
N PHE A 86 2.74 -5.58 16.81
CA PHE A 86 3.17 -4.33 16.18
C PHE A 86 1.95 -3.49 15.78
N HIS A 87 2.21 -2.30 15.25
CA HIS A 87 1.16 -1.40 14.82
C HIS A 87 1.49 -0.81 13.44
N CYS A 88 0.45 -0.66 12.64
CA CYS A 88 0.51 0.15 11.42
C CYS A 88 -0.66 1.14 11.41
N ILE A 89 -0.59 2.12 10.52
CA ILE A 89 -1.75 2.96 10.18
C ILE A 89 -2.36 2.37 8.92
N LEU A 90 -3.65 2.07 8.96
CA LEU A 90 -4.40 1.58 7.79
C LEU A 90 -5.48 2.58 7.43
N SER A 91 -5.57 2.91 6.14
CA SER A 91 -6.66 3.71 5.59
C SER A 91 -7.22 3.09 4.31
N ILE A 92 -8.48 3.40 4.00
CA ILE A 92 -9.17 2.97 2.79
C ILE A 92 -9.95 4.16 2.24
N ASP A 93 -9.65 4.60 1.02
CA ASP A 93 -10.35 5.71 0.38
C ASP A 93 -10.73 5.41 -1.08
N CYS A 94 -11.79 6.10 -1.51
CA CYS A 94 -12.27 6.12 -2.88
C CYS A 94 -12.44 7.55 -3.40
N LYS A 95 -11.57 8.46 -2.96
CA LYS A 95 -11.64 9.90 -3.25
C LYS A 95 -11.60 10.23 -4.73
N THR A 96 -10.86 9.46 -5.51
CA THR A 96 -10.80 9.63 -6.98
C THR A 96 -12.16 9.47 -7.65
N ILE A 97 -13.10 8.71 -7.03
CA ILE A 97 -14.46 8.57 -7.54
C ILE A 97 -15.21 9.89 -7.48
N LEU A 98 -14.95 10.74 -6.47
CA LEU A 98 -15.65 12.02 -6.32
C LEU A 98 -15.47 12.93 -7.55
N ASP A 99 -14.30 12.88 -8.19
CA ASP A 99 -13.99 13.61 -9.42
C ASP A 99 -14.44 12.86 -10.69
N ASN A 100 -14.91 11.61 -10.56
CA ASN A 100 -15.32 10.74 -11.66
C ASN A 100 -16.74 10.17 -11.49
N MET A 101 -17.61 10.84 -10.71
CA MET A 101 -18.97 10.39 -10.42
C MET A 101 -19.85 10.20 -11.66
N ASP A 102 -19.56 10.89 -12.74
CA ASP A 102 -20.25 10.72 -14.02
C ASP A 102 -19.99 9.34 -14.66
N LYS A 103 -18.77 8.79 -14.47
CA LYS A 103 -18.36 7.47 -14.93
C LYS A 103 -18.80 6.34 -13.99
N CYS A 104 -19.07 6.67 -12.72
CA CYS A 104 -19.46 5.68 -11.72
C CYS A 104 -20.82 5.06 -12.04
N ASP A 105 -20.90 3.73 -11.96
CA ASP A 105 -22.13 2.97 -12.11
C ASP A 105 -23.23 3.52 -11.18
N LYS A 106 -24.43 3.69 -11.74
CA LYS A 106 -25.51 4.44 -11.06
C LYS A 106 -25.92 3.84 -9.73
N ASP A 107 -25.91 2.52 -9.63
CA ASP A 107 -26.24 1.75 -8.42
C ASP A 107 -25.10 1.71 -7.40
N LYS A 108 -23.92 2.22 -7.77
CA LYS A 108 -22.76 2.34 -6.89
C LYS A 108 -22.57 3.72 -6.28
N ARG A 109 -23.15 4.75 -6.88
CA ARG A 109 -22.97 6.15 -6.47
C ARG A 109 -23.36 6.42 -5.02
N GLU A 110 -24.42 5.76 -4.52
CA GLU A 110 -24.86 5.89 -3.13
C GLU A 110 -23.92 5.24 -2.11
N LEU A 111 -23.00 4.39 -2.57
CA LEU A 111 -22.00 3.73 -1.74
C LEU A 111 -20.75 4.60 -1.53
N VAL A 112 -20.58 5.64 -2.35
CA VAL A 112 -19.41 6.54 -2.27
C VAL A 112 -19.61 7.52 -1.12
N PRO A 113 -18.77 7.50 -0.06
CA PRO A 113 -18.86 8.48 1.01
C PRO A 113 -18.61 9.90 0.50
N GLU A 114 -19.28 10.90 1.10
CA GLU A 114 -19.21 12.31 0.69
C GLU A 114 -17.76 12.87 0.70
N ASP A 115 -16.92 12.37 1.60
CA ASP A 115 -15.51 12.75 1.74
C ASP A 115 -14.54 11.73 1.14
N GLY A 116 -15.08 10.64 0.57
CA GLY A 116 -14.34 9.54 -0.05
C GLY A 116 -13.63 8.60 0.92
N TRP A 117 -13.80 8.77 2.25
CA TRP A 117 -13.22 7.85 3.23
C TRP A 117 -14.14 6.68 3.54
N ILE A 118 -13.68 5.45 3.26
CA ILE A 118 -14.31 4.20 3.73
C ILE A 118 -13.79 3.84 5.12
N LEU A 119 -12.49 4.07 5.34
CA LEU A 119 -11.82 3.99 6.63
C LEU A 119 -10.78 5.11 6.70
N GLU A 120 -10.99 6.08 7.58
CA GLU A 120 -9.99 7.11 7.86
C GLU A 120 -8.70 6.47 8.42
N PRO A 121 -7.53 7.16 8.32
CA PRO A 121 -6.28 6.66 8.85
C PRO A 121 -6.43 6.19 10.31
N THR A 122 -6.36 4.89 10.51
CA THR A 122 -6.64 4.22 11.78
C THR A 122 -5.46 3.39 12.21
N LYS A 123 -5.05 3.54 13.48
CA LYS A 123 -4.02 2.69 14.07
C LYS A 123 -4.58 1.29 14.30
N VAL A 124 -3.96 0.29 13.69
CA VAL A 124 -4.36 -1.12 13.81
C VAL A 124 -3.20 -1.97 14.34
N VAL A 125 -3.54 -2.99 15.11
CA VAL A 125 -2.57 -3.99 15.58
C VAL A 125 -2.35 -5.02 14.48
N PHE A 126 -1.09 -5.43 14.30
CA PHE A 126 -0.74 -6.63 13.55
C PHE A 126 0.32 -7.44 14.30
N TYR A 127 0.56 -8.66 13.85
CA TYR A 127 1.52 -9.57 14.46
C TYR A 127 2.73 -9.74 13.53
N ASP A 128 3.91 -9.89 14.11
CA ASP A 128 5.13 -10.12 13.33
C ASP A 128 4.95 -11.29 12.36
N GLY A 129 5.37 -11.09 11.12
CA GLY A 129 5.16 -12.02 10.00
C GLY A 129 3.84 -11.86 9.25
N GLU A 130 2.92 -11.00 9.70
CA GLU A 130 1.71 -10.70 8.92
C GLU A 130 2.02 -9.79 7.72
N ASN A 131 1.21 -9.96 6.66
CA ASN A 131 1.29 -9.18 5.44
C ASN A 131 0.10 -8.21 5.31
N VAL A 132 0.18 -7.32 4.33
CA VAL A 132 -0.84 -6.29 4.06
C VAL A 132 -2.23 -6.89 3.86
N PHE A 133 -2.34 -8.02 3.16
CA PHE A 133 -3.63 -8.69 2.93
C PHE A 133 -4.28 -9.18 4.21
N GLN A 134 -3.51 -9.83 5.10
CA GLN A 134 -4.02 -10.37 6.36
C GLN A 134 -4.58 -9.26 7.24
N VAL A 135 -3.87 -8.14 7.32
CA VAL A 135 -4.27 -6.98 8.12
C VAL A 135 -5.51 -6.30 7.51
N LEU A 136 -5.54 -6.08 6.19
CA LEU A 136 -6.72 -5.55 5.50
C LEU A 136 -7.95 -6.42 5.79
N LYS A 137 -7.84 -7.73 5.56
CA LYS A 137 -8.93 -8.69 5.74
C LYS A 137 -9.49 -8.68 7.16
N ARG A 138 -8.60 -8.68 8.16
CA ARG A 138 -8.99 -8.62 9.57
C ARG A 138 -9.66 -7.30 9.91
N THR A 139 -9.11 -6.18 9.46
CA THR A 139 -9.66 -4.85 9.72
C THR A 139 -11.03 -4.68 9.06
N CYS A 140 -11.19 -5.05 7.80
CA CYS A 140 -12.49 -5.01 7.13
C CYS A 140 -13.54 -5.81 7.89
N LYS A 141 -13.19 -7.04 8.34
CA LYS A 141 -14.08 -7.87 9.14
C LYS A 141 -14.47 -7.21 10.47
N GLN A 142 -13.53 -6.59 11.16
CA GLN A 142 -13.76 -5.93 12.46
C GLN A 142 -14.62 -4.67 12.31
N GLN A 143 -14.45 -3.92 11.23
CA GLN A 143 -15.18 -2.69 10.93
C GLN A 143 -16.51 -2.93 10.19
N GLY A 144 -16.83 -4.18 9.83
CA GLY A 144 -18.03 -4.50 9.06
C GLY A 144 -17.98 -3.99 7.60
N ILE A 145 -16.78 -3.76 7.07
CA ILE A 145 -16.55 -3.34 5.70
C ILE A 145 -16.57 -4.58 4.81
N HIS A 146 -17.43 -4.59 3.79
CA HIS A 146 -17.45 -5.65 2.79
C HIS A 146 -16.13 -5.68 2.02
N MET A 147 -15.60 -6.89 1.77
CA MET A 147 -14.39 -7.11 1.00
C MET A 147 -14.50 -8.39 0.19
N GLU A 148 -14.16 -8.32 -1.09
CA GLU A 148 -14.06 -9.47 -1.98
C GLU A 148 -12.67 -9.56 -2.59
N PHE A 149 -12.14 -10.79 -2.67
CA PHE A 149 -10.83 -11.07 -3.23
C PHE A 149 -10.81 -12.47 -3.85
N GLU A 150 -9.85 -12.71 -4.71
CA GLU A 150 -9.52 -14.05 -5.20
C GLU A 150 -8.02 -14.33 -5.05
N ASN A 151 -7.68 -15.61 -4.86
CA ASN A 151 -6.27 -16.01 -4.86
C ASN A 151 -5.80 -16.17 -6.30
N THR A 152 -4.68 -15.53 -6.64
CA THR A 152 -4.09 -15.58 -7.97
C THR A 152 -2.76 -16.35 -7.91
N PRO A 153 -2.76 -17.67 -8.15
CA PRO A 153 -1.57 -18.52 -7.94
C PRO A 153 -0.36 -18.08 -8.77
N ILE A 154 -0.58 -17.56 -9.98
CA ILE A 154 0.51 -17.11 -10.86
C ILE A 154 1.30 -15.94 -10.27
N TYR A 155 0.68 -15.13 -9.41
CA TYR A 155 1.31 -14.02 -8.69
C TYR A 155 1.56 -14.34 -7.22
N ASN A 156 1.18 -15.54 -6.76
CA ASN A 156 1.24 -15.97 -5.36
C ASN A 156 0.65 -14.95 -4.39
N SER A 157 -0.43 -14.32 -4.76
CA SER A 157 -1.07 -13.26 -3.96
C SER A 157 -2.57 -13.24 -4.08
N ALA A 158 -3.23 -12.63 -3.11
CA ALA A 158 -4.63 -12.25 -3.21
C ALA A 158 -4.77 -11.02 -4.11
N TYR A 159 -5.73 -11.06 -5.01
CA TYR A 159 -6.20 -9.94 -5.80
C TYR A 159 -7.47 -9.38 -5.19
N ILE A 160 -7.48 -8.10 -4.84
CA ILE A 160 -8.62 -7.43 -4.22
C ILE A 160 -9.56 -6.95 -5.30
N LYS A 161 -10.74 -7.59 -5.38
CA LYS A 161 -11.77 -7.29 -6.39
C LYS A 161 -12.64 -6.12 -5.98
N GLY A 162 -12.95 -6.02 -4.67
CA GLY A 162 -13.83 -4.97 -4.18
C GLY A 162 -13.68 -4.74 -2.68
N ILE A 163 -13.85 -3.48 -2.27
CA ILE A 163 -13.97 -3.05 -0.87
C ILE A 163 -15.19 -2.14 -0.77
N HIS A 164 -15.98 -2.28 0.30
CA HIS A 164 -17.21 -1.49 0.54
C HIS A 164 -18.24 -1.58 -0.60
N ASN A 165 -18.31 -2.74 -1.27
CA ASN A 165 -19.12 -2.99 -2.47
C ASN A 165 -18.79 -2.10 -3.68
N LEU A 166 -17.62 -1.42 -3.67
CA LEU A 166 -17.02 -0.77 -4.82
C LEU A 166 -16.00 -1.73 -5.43
N TYR A 167 -16.22 -2.12 -6.67
CA TYR A 167 -15.45 -3.14 -7.38
C TYR A 167 -14.58 -2.52 -8.46
N GLU A 168 -13.62 -3.29 -8.93
CA GLU A 168 -12.93 -3.00 -10.18
C GLU A 168 -13.95 -2.78 -11.31
N PHE A 169 -13.67 -1.82 -12.18
CA PHE A 169 -14.49 -1.41 -13.32
C PHE A 169 -15.79 -0.66 -13.00
N ASP A 170 -16.19 -0.48 -11.73
CA ASP A 170 -17.39 0.28 -11.37
C ASP A 170 -17.33 1.77 -11.79
N VAL A 171 -16.12 2.29 -12.11
CA VAL A 171 -15.90 3.68 -12.54
C VAL A 171 -15.15 3.74 -13.89
N GLY A 172 -15.37 2.73 -14.72
CA GLY A 172 -14.77 2.56 -16.03
C GLY A 172 -13.62 1.54 -16.06
N ASP A 173 -13.20 1.17 -17.27
CA ASP A 173 -12.30 0.04 -17.56
C ASP A 173 -10.92 0.11 -16.88
N LEU A 174 -10.50 1.30 -16.42
CA LEU A 174 -9.21 1.52 -15.79
C LEU A 174 -9.31 1.65 -14.25
N SER A 175 -10.49 1.37 -13.70
CA SER A 175 -10.72 1.55 -12.26
C SER A 175 -10.55 0.27 -11.44
N GLY A 176 -10.11 0.43 -10.19
CA GLY A 176 -9.88 -0.68 -9.28
C GLY A 176 -9.17 -0.28 -7.98
N TRP A 177 -8.76 -1.26 -7.21
CA TRP A 177 -8.10 -1.05 -5.93
C TRP A 177 -6.59 -1.20 -6.03
N MET A 178 -5.87 -0.26 -5.46
CA MET A 178 -4.42 -0.29 -5.30
C MET A 178 -4.03 -0.11 -3.84
N TYR A 179 -2.84 -0.61 -3.46
CA TYR A 179 -2.29 -0.37 -2.15
C TYR A 179 -0.92 0.29 -2.22
N SER A 180 -0.64 1.14 -1.26
CA SER A 180 0.70 1.67 -1.01
C SER A 180 1.13 1.39 0.42
N VAL A 181 2.43 1.34 0.64
CA VAL A 181 3.02 1.30 1.99
C VAL A 181 4.09 2.38 2.06
N ASN A 182 3.96 3.29 3.03
CA ASN A 182 4.83 4.45 3.19
C ASN A 182 4.93 5.32 1.92
N GLY A 183 3.83 5.39 1.14
CA GLY A 183 3.74 6.13 -0.11
C GLY A 183 4.30 5.42 -1.33
N TRP A 184 4.89 4.24 -1.19
CA TRP A 184 5.33 3.42 -2.31
C TRP A 184 4.24 2.40 -2.70
N TYR A 185 3.96 2.31 -4.00
CA TYR A 185 3.07 1.29 -4.57
C TYR A 185 3.90 0.08 -5.01
N PRO A 186 3.86 -1.04 -4.29
CA PRO A 186 4.63 -2.23 -4.65
C PRO A 186 4.20 -2.80 -6.00
N ASN A 187 5.18 -3.29 -6.77
CA ASN A 187 4.95 -4.00 -8.04
C ASN A 187 4.64 -5.49 -7.84
N TYR A 188 4.17 -5.86 -6.66
CA TYR A 188 3.74 -7.22 -6.30
C TYR A 188 2.50 -7.18 -5.41
N GLY A 189 1.79 -8.32 -5.34
CA GLY A 189 0.51 -8.38 -4.65
C GLY A 189 0.61 -8.28 -3.12
N CYS A 190 -0.45 -7.80 -2.51
CA CYS A 190 -0.53 -7.43 -1.09
C CYS A 190 -0.26 -8.57 -0.10
N SER A 191 -0.45 -9.84 -0.51
CA SER A 191 -0.08 -10.99 0.32
C SER A 191 1.42 -11.20 0.42
N ARG A 192 2.19 -10.59 -0.47
CA ARG A 192 3.65 -10.72 -0.52
C ARG A 192 4.39 -9.54 0.13
N TYR A 193 3.68 -8.58 0.70
CA TYR A 193 4.28 -7.48 1.46
C TYR A 193 4.23 -7.77 2.95
N ALA A 194 5.37 -8.11 3.56
CA ALA A 194 5.51 -8.27 5.01
C ALA A 194 5.54 -6.91 5.69
N LEU A 195 4.63 -6.67 6.63
CA LEU A 195 4.53 -5.42 7.36
C LEU A 195 5.64 -5.26 8.40
N LYS A 196 5.99 -3.99 8.68
CA LYS A 196 6.90 -3.59 9.74
C LYS A 196 6.21 -2.60 10.68
N ASP A 197 6.68 -2.58 11.94
CA ASP A 197 6.14 -1.65 12.93
C ASP A 197 6.24 -0.20 12.45
N GLY A 198 5.11 0.53 12.55
CA GLY A 198 4.99 1.90 12.11
C GLY A 198 4.68 2.11 10.62
N ASP A 199 4.49 1.05 9.83
CA ASP A 199 4.09 1.19 8.43
C ASP A 199 2.77 1.96 8.28
N VAL A 200 2.68 2.73 7.20
CA VAL A 200 1.45 3.43 6.77
C VAL A 200 0.94 2.75 5.52
N VAL A 201 -0.18 2.04 5.65
CA VAL A 201 -0.83 1.29 4.56
C VAL A 201 -2.03 2.06 4.07
N GLU A 202 -2.07 2.35 2.79
CA GLU A 202 -3.18 3.05 2.16
C GLU A 202 -3.78 2.18 1.06
N TRP A 203 -5.08 1.89 1.14
CA TRP A 203 -5.86 1.31 0.07
C TRP A 203 -6.63 2.41 -0.63
N ARG A 204 -6.38 2.56 -1.91
CA ARG A 204 -6.93 3.66 -2.69
C ARG A 204 -7.62 3.15 -3.94
N TYR A 205 -8.85 3.61 -4.15
CA TYR A 205 -9.52 3.35 -5.42
C TYR A 205 -8.93 4.26 -6.49
N THR A 206 -8.52 3.68 -7.61
CA THR A 206 -8.05 4.41 -8.79
C THR A 206 -9.10 4.39 -9.88
N CYS A 207 -9.22 5.45 -10.65
CA CYS A 207 -10.05 5.53 -11.85
C CYS A 207 -9.21 5.55 -13.15
N ASP A 208 -7.86 5.47 -13.01
CA ASP A 208 -6.92 5.59 -14.13
C ASP A 208 -5.66 4.73 -13.93
N LEU A 209 -5.84 3.40 -13.71
CA LEU A 209 -4.75 2.43 -13.52
C LEU A 209 -3.64 2.91 -12.56
N GLY A 210 -4.00 3.65 -11.52
CA GLY A 210 -3.09 4.14 -10.50
C GLY A 210 -2.41 5.47 -10.83
N TYR A 211 -2.54 6.04 -12.02
CA TYR A 211 -1.93 7.34 -12.36
C TYR A 211 -2.53 8.47 -11.52
N ASP A 212 -3.83 8.45 -11.27
CA ASP A 212 -4.55 9.43 -10.45
C ASP A 212 -4.25 9.35 -8.94
N VAL A 213 -3.62 8.26 -8.50
CA VAL A 213 -3.17 8.07 -7.10
C VAL A 213 -1.65 8.04 -6.96
N GLY A 214 -0.90 8.19 -8.06
CA GLY A 214 0.57 8.20 -8.07
C GLY A 214 1.22 6.82 -8.13
N GLY A 215 0.47 5.77 -8.44
CA GLY A 215 0.91 4.37 -8.48
C GLY A 215 0.89 3.72 -9.87
N GLY A 216 0.68 4.49 -10.94
CA GLY A 216 0.51 3.95 -12.30
C GLY A 216 1.68 3.09 -12.80
N TYR A 217 2.87 3.31 -12.32
CA TYR A 217 4.06 2.50 -12.65
C TYR A 217 3.99 1.07 -12.06
N ALA A 218 3.28 0.85 -10.96
CA ALA A 218 3.22 -0.45 -10.29
C ALA A 218 2.45 -1.51 -11.10
N VAL A 219 1.61 -1.10 -12.03
CA VAL A 219 0.81 -2.00 -12.88
C VAL A 219 1.50 -2.39 -14.18
N GLY A 220 2.75 -1.96 -14.40
CA GLY A 220 3.51 -2.29 -15.61
C GLY A 220 2.92 -1.71 -16.89
N GLY A 221 2.04 -0.73 -16.77
CA GLY A 221 1.38 -0.09 -17.90
C GLY A 221 2.27 0.96 -18.53
N THR A 222 2.36 0.97 -19.86
CA THR A 222 2.75 2.17 -20.60
C THR A 222 1.63 3.19 -20.44
N ALA A 223 1.99 4.44 -20.10
CA ALA A 223 1.03 5.54 -20.08
C ALA A 223 0.21 5.53 -21.38
N PRO A 224 -1.12 5.82 -21.33
CA PRO A 224 -1.88 6.03 -22.55
C PRO A 224 -1.16 7.11 -23.36
N THR A 225 -0.75 6.79 -24.58
CA THR A 225 -0.27 7.80 -25.52
C THR A 225 -1.43 8.74 -25.78
N GLU A 226 -1.30 10.00 -25.36
CA GLU A 226 -2.26 11.04 -25.70
C GLU A 226 -2.47 11.02 -27.22
N GLY A 227 -3.71 10.68 -27.62
CA GLY A 227 -4.18 10.71 -29.01
C GLY A 227 -4.80 12.05 -29.35
#